data_90317fef72417dbd2e0758d9a5d8f8d4
#
_entry.id   90317fef72417dbd2e0758d9a5d8f8d4
#
_cell.length_a   1.000
_cell.length_b   1.000
_cell.length_c   1.000
_cell.angle_alpha   90.00
_cell.angle_beta   90.00
_cell.angle_gamma   90.00
#
_symmetry.space_group_name_H-M   'P 1'
#
loop_
_entity.id
_entity.type
_entity.pdbx_description
1 polymer ?
#
loop_
_entity_poly.entity_id
_entity_poly.type
_entity_poly.pdbx_seq_one_letter_code
_entity_poly.pdbx_strand_id
1 'polypeptide(L)'
;FWYPKFGPGQLWETLAADVQAQGAKLQFGHSVKRIVCEGGRVKAVVCDTPQGEQTLEGDIFISSMPVKDLVRGMDAAAPARIRELAAGLPYRDFVTVGLLVPRLGLKNETAMKTLGNIVPDCWIYVQDPRVKLGRIQIFNNWSPYMVKDPEHTVWIGLEYFCAEGDSFWNMPEEECTAFAVSELEKMGVVQKGDVLASHRERVKKAYPAYFDTYEHMDEIVSFLNGFENLYCVGRNGQHRYN
;
A
#
# COMPACT_ATOMS: atom_id res chain seq x y z
N PHE A 1 18.94 -8.23 -8.89
CA PHE A 1 17.87 -7.29 -9.31
C PHE A 1 18.30 -5.86 -9.09
N TRP A 2 17.64 -4.90 -9.76
CA TRP A 2 17.84 -3.46 -9.55
C TRP A 2 16.86 -2.96 -8.50
N TYR A 3 17.35 -2.13 -7.59
CA TYR A 3 16.53 -1.52 -6.53
C TYR A 3 16.96 -0.06 -6.32
N PRO A 4 16.03 0.87 -6.16
CA PRO A 4 16.37 2.27 -5.93
C PRO A 4 17.17 2.46 -4.65
N LYS A 5 18.23 3.29 -4.71
CA LYS A 5 19.17 3.51 -3.60
C LYS A 5 18.46 3.89 -2.29
N PHE A 6 17.47 4.76 -2.36
CA PHE A 6 16.71 5.24 -1.19
C PHE A 6 15.30 4.65 -1.08
N GLY A 7 15.13 3.42 -1.62
CA GLY A 7 13.85 2.71 -1.60
C GLY A 7 12.93 3.02 -2.78
N PRO A 8 11.76 2.35 -2.88
CA PRO A 8 10.86 2.47 -4.04
C PRO A 8 10.32 3.89 -4.25
N GLY A 9 10.17 4.66 -3.17
CA GLY A 9 9.72 6.05 -3.23
C GLY A 9 10.59 6.92 -4.12
N GLN A 10 11.90 6.70 -4.14
CA GLN A 10 12.84 7.45 -4.97
C GLN A 10 12.48 7.42 -6.46
N LEU A 11 12.00 6.29 -6.97
CA LEU A 11 11.57 6.17 -8.37
C LEU A 11 10.41 7.14 -8.65
N TRP A 12 9.43 7.16 -7.77
CA TRP A 12 8.23 8.00 -7.93
C TRP A 12 8.55 9.48 -7.73
N GLU A 13 9.41 9.82 -6.79
CA GLU A 13 9.86 11.19 -6.56
C GLU A 13 10.64 11.73 -7.78
N THR A 14 11.52 10.92 -8.35
CA THR A 14 12.26 11.28 -9.58
C THR A 14 11.30 11.48 -10.76
N LEU A 15 10.37 10.53 -10.97
CA LEU A 15 9.38 10.65 -12.04
C LEU A 15 8.49 11.89 -11.84
N ALA A 16 8.07 12.15 -10.60
CA ALA A 16 7.28 13.32 -10.27
C ALA A 16 8.00 14.63 -10.63
N ALA A 17 9.29 14.73 -10.28
CA ALA A 17 10.11 15.88 -10.63
C ALA A 17 10.26 16.06 -12.15
N ASP A 18 10.47 14.96 -12.88
CA ASP A 18 10.62 14.97 -14.34
C ASP A 18 9.34 15.43 -15.05
N VAL A 19 8.17 14.94 -14.64
CA VAL A 19 6.90 15.35 -15.28
C VAL A 19 6.54 16.80 -14.92
N GLN A 20 6.86 17.25 -13.68
CA GLN A 20 6.67 18.66 -13.28
C GLN A 20 7.58 19.60 -14.11
N ALA A 21 8.82 19.19 -14.37
CA ALA A 21 9.73 19.97 -15.24
C ALA A 21 9.19 20.09 -16.68
N GLN A 22 8.34 19.15 -17.12
CA GLN A 22 7.64 19.19 -18.40
C GLN A 22 6.30 19.93 -18.36
N GLY A 23 5.96 20.57 -17.24
CA GLY A 23 4.75 21.38 -17.08
C GLY A 23 3.55 20.67 -16.44
N ALA A 24 3.68 19.41 -16.02
CA ALA A 24 2.62 18.73 -15.29
C ALA A 24 2.43 19.35 -13.90
N LYS A 25 1.17 19.36 -13.43
CA LYS A 25 0.81 19.81 -12.08
C LYS A 25 0.55 18.63 -11.19
N LEU A 26 1.32 18.53 -10.09
CA LEU A 26 1.08 17.58 -9.01
C LEU A 26 0.36 18.29 -7.88
N GLN A 27 -0.81 17.79 -7.50
CA GLN A 27 -1.64 18.38 -6.44
C GLN A 27 -1.85 17.34 -5.34
N PHE A 28 -1.13 17.52 -4.23
CA PHE A 28 -1.32 16.73 -3.01
C PHE A 28 -2.49 17.24 -2.18
N GLY A 29 -3.06 16.37 -1.33
CA GLY A 29 -4.20 16.74 -0.49
C GLY A 29 -5.50 16.92 -1.27
N HIS A 30 -5.57 16.46 -2.53
CA HIS A 30 -6.76 16.47 -3.37
C HIS A 30 -7.37 15.07 -3.41
N SER A 31 -8.38 14.83 -2.58
CA SER A 31 -9.08 13.55 -2.53
C SER A 31 -10.29 13.55 -3.45
N VAL A 32 -10.24 12.79 -4.54
CA VAL A 32 -11.37 12.68 -5.48
C VAL A 32 -12.55 12.02 -4.78
N LYS A 33 -13.70 12.71 -4.72
CA LYS A 33 -14.92 12.19 -4.11
C LYS A 33 -16.08 12.00 -5.07
N ARG A 34 -16.13 12.77 -6.16
CA ARG A 34 -17.21 12.68 -7.14
C ARG A 34 -16.69 12.79 -8.56
N ILE A 35 -17.26 12.01 -9.45
CA ILE A 35 -16.99 11.99 -10.89
C ILE A 35 -18.20 12.57 -11.60
N VAL A 36 -18.02 13.65 -12.31
CA VAL A 36 -19.10 14.30 -13.08
C VAL A 36 -19.16 13.69 -14.46
N CYS A 37 -20.24 12.95 -14.74
CA CYS A 37 -20.44 12.26 -16.01
C CYS A 37 -21.63 12.85 -16.76
N GLU A 38 -21.51 12.99 -18.09
CA GLU A 38 -22.57 13.43 -18.99
C GLU A 38 -22.37 12.84 -20.40
N GLY A 39 -23.41 12.28 -20.99
CA GLY A 39 -23.39 11.79 -22.36
C GLY A 39 -22.32 10.74 -22.66
N GLY A 40 -22.06 9.81 -21.73
CA GLY A 40 -21.02 8.77 -21.90
C GLY A 40 -19.60 9.27 -21.75
N ARG A 41 -19.40 10.45 -21.18
CA ARG A 41 -18.07 11.06 -20.94
C ARG A 41 -17.95 11.54 -19.51
N VAL A 42 -16.74 11.46 -18.97
CA VAL A 42 -16.36 12.19 -17.76
C VAL A 42 -16.07 13.64 -18.15
N LYS A 43 -16.64 14.60 -17.42
CA LYS A 43 -16.47 16.05 -17.64
C LYS A 43 -15.50 16.65 -16.62
N ALA A 44 -15.60 16.20 -15.39
CA ALA A 44 -14.80 16.74 -14.29
C ALA A 44 -14.68 15.73 -13.15
N VAL A 45 -13.73 15.98 -12.27
CA VAL A 45 -13.65 15.36 -10.95
C VAL A 45 -13.81 16.43 -9.88
N VAL A 46 -14.52 16.11 -8.80
CA VAL A 46 -14.64 16.97 -7.63
C VAL A 46 -13.77 16.38 -6.53
N CYS A 47 -12.87 17.19 -6.02
CA CYS A 47 -11.92 16.81 -4.98
C CYS A 47 -12.23 17.56 -3.67
N ASP A 48 -12.14 16.85 -2.54
CA ASP A 48 -12.01 17.50 -1.25
C ASP A 48 -10.54 17.92 -1.07
N THR A 49 -10.34 19.17 -0.69
CA THR A 49 -9.02 19.76 -0.45
C THR A 49 -8.99 20.46 0.91
N PRO A 50 -7.82 20.79 1.47
CA PRO A 50 -7.74 21.59 2.70
C PRO A 50 -8.41 22.95 2.62
N GLN A 51 -8.64 23.47 1.41
CA GLN A 51 -9.29 24.76 1.14
C GLN A 51 -10.79 24.63 0.80
N GLY A 52 -11.33 23.41 0.81
CA GLY A 52 -12.72 23.11 0.43
C GLY A 52 -12.81 22.29 -0.86
N GLU A 53 -14.00 22.19 -1.41
CA GLU A 53 -14.21 21.43 -2.65
C GLU A 53 -13.63 22.18 -3.86
N GLN A 54 -12.93 21.44 -4.72
CA GLN A 54 -12.43 21.92 -6.00
C GLN A 54 -12.91 21.01 -7.13
N THR A 55 -13.39 21.63 -8.22
CA THR A 55 -13.74 20.92 -9.46
C THR A 55 -12.61 21.06 -10.47
N LEU A 56 -12.17 19.96 -11.01
CA LEU A 56 -11.13 19.89 -12.05
C LEU A 56 -11.72 19.28 -13.32
N GLU A 57 -11.73 20.07 -14.39
CA GLU A 57 -12.17 19.65 -15.72
C GLU A 57 -11.02 19.04 -16.52
N GLY A 58 -11.35 18.22 -17.51
CA GLY A 58 -10.37 17.60 -18.40
C GLY A 58 -11.00 16.93 -19.61
N ASP A 59 -10.20 16.68 -20.63
CA ASP A 59 -10.61 16.00 -21.85
C ASP A 59 -10.46 14.47 -21.75
N ILE A 60 -9.43 14.02 -21.01
CA ILE A 60 -9.09 12.60 -20.80
C ILE A 60 -8.85 12.40 -19.30
N PHE A 61 -9.39 11.32 -18.77
CA PHE A 61 -9.25 10.93 -17.38
C PHE A 61 -8.59 9.55 -17.28
N ILE A 62 -7.46 9.49 -16.58
CA ILE A 62 -6.75 8.25 -16.27
C ILE A 62 -6.84 8.02 -14.76
N SER A 63 -7.52 6.95 -14.36
CA SER A 63 -7.77 6.65 -12.95
C SER A 63 -6.96 5.44 -12.49
N SER A 64 -6.12 5.60 -11.49
CA SER A 64 -5.48 4.53 -10.74
C SER A 64 -6.13 4.27 -9.38
N MET A 65 -7.21 5.00 -9.06
CA MET A 65 -7.93 4.84 -7.79
C MET A 65 -8.67 3.49 -7.74
N PRO A 66 -8.97 2.97 -6.55
CA PRO A 66 -9.74 1.73 -6.42
C PRO A 66 -11.06 1.80 -7.18
N VAL A 67 -11.35 0.77 -7.99
CA VAL A 67 -12.60 0.68 -8.79
C VAL A 67 -13.84 0.92 -7.94
N LYS A 68 -13.88 0.36 -6.73
CA LYS A 68 -14.94 0.58 -5.74
C LYS A 68 -15.18 2.06 -5.47
N ASP A 69 -14.12 2.84 -5.28
CA ASP A 69 -14.21 4.27 -4.98
C ASP A 69 -14.55 5.09 -6.23
N LEU A 70 -14.02 4.72 -7.39
CA LEU A 70 -14.35 5.34 -8.66
C LEU A 70 -15.85 5.23 -8.96
N VAL A 71 -16.39 4.01 -8.91
CA VAL A 71 -17.83 3.75 -9.16
C VAL A 71 -18.71 4.45 -8.13
N ARG A 72 -18.31 4.43 -6.85
CA ARG A 72 -19.02 5.19 -5.80
C ARG A 72 -19.09 6.69 -6.13
N GLY A 73 -17.96 7.26 -6.60
CA GLY A 73 -17.88 8.66 -6.98
C GLY A 73 -18.71 9.03 -8.21
N MET A 74 -19.10 8.08 -9.07
CA MET A 74 -19.98 8.28 -10.21
C MET A 74 -21.45 8.44 -9.82
N ASP A 75 -21.84 8.01 -8.62
CA ASP A 75 -23.20 8.10 -8.07
C ASP A 75 -24.28 7.62 -9.06
N ALA A 76 -25.26 8.47 -9.39
CA ALA A 76 -26.36 8.13 -10.28
C ALA A 76 -25.94 7.84 -11.73
N ALA A 77 -24.75 8.24 -12.16
CA ALA A 77 -24.22 7.89 -13.49
C ALA A 77 -23.89 6.40 -13.62
N ALA A 78 -23.61 5.72 -12.50
CA ALA A 78 -23.43 4.27 -12.46
C ALA A 78 -24.77 3.57 -12.18
N PRO A 79 -25.17 2.55 -12.98
CA PRO A 79 -26.37 1.75 -12.72
C PRO A 79 -26.33 1.11 -11.32
N ALA A 80 -27.50 0.92 -10.69
CA ALA A 80 -27.60 0.35 -9.35
C ALA A 80 -26.86 -1.00 -9.22
N ARG A 81 -26.99 -1.87 -10.23
CA ARG A 81 -26.27 -3.15 -10.29
C ARG A 81 -24.75 -2.98 -10.23
N ILE A 82 -24.20 -2.03 -11.00
CA ILE A 82 -22.74 -1.76 -11.04
C ILE A 82 -22.28 -1.18 -9.71
N ARG A 83 -23.05 -0.30 -9.08
CA ARG A 83 -22.75 0.23 -7.75
C ARG A 83 -22.71 -0.87 -6.69
N GLU A 84 -23.67 -1.78 -6.71
CA GLU A 84 -23.73 -2.94 -5.81
C GLU A 84 -22.51 -3.85 -5.99
N LEU A 85 -22.20 -4.24 -7.21
CA LEU A 85 -21.04 -5.09 -7.53
C LEU A 85 -19.73 -4.44 -7.10
N ALA A 86 -19.54 -3.16 -7.45
CA ALA A 86 -18.33 -2.44 -7.08
C ALA A 86 -18.20 -2.25 -5.55
N ALA A 87 -19.32 -2.00 -4.86
CA ALA A 87 -19.33 -1.90 -3.40
C ALA A 87 -18.92 -3.21 -2.71
N GLY A 88 -19.24 -4.36 -3.32
CA GLY A 88 -18.87 -5.68 -2.82
C GLY A 88 -17.43 -6.10 -3.11
N LEU A 89 -16.67 -5.40 -3.98
CA LEU A 89 -15.30 -5.78 -4.30
C LEU A 89 -14.42 -5.81 -3.05
N PRO A 90 -13.80 -6.97 -2.74
CA PRO A 90 -13.01 -7.12 -1.53
C PRO A 90 -11.57 -6.62 -1.72
N TYR A 91 -10.99 -6.16 -0.62
CA TYR A 91 -9.59 -5.80 -0.51
C TYR A 91 -8.99 -6.42 0.75
N ARG A 92 -7.69 -6.59 0.73
CA ARG A 92 -6.92 -6.88 1.94
C ARG A 92 -6.16 -5.64 2.35
N ASP A 93 -6.30 -5.30 3.61
CA ASP A 93 -5.53 -4.26 4.27
C ASP A 93 -4.36 -4.89 5.02
N PHE A 94 -3.38 -4.10 5.40
CA PHE A 94 -2.38 -4.55 6.35
C PHE A 94 -1.88 -3.41 7.24
N VAL A 95 -1.36 -3.80 8.38
CA VAL A 95 -0.60 -2.94 9.26
C VAL A 95 0.87 -3.34 9.15
N THR A 96 1.75 -2.36 8.95
CA THR A 96 3.19 -2.55 9.05
C THR A 96 3.70 -1.95 10.35
N VAL A 97 4.49 -2.72 11.11
CA VAL A 97 5.25 -2.24 12.26
C VAL A 97 6.72 -2.25 11.89
N GLY A 98 7.33 -1.08 11.80
CA GLY A 98 8.76 -0.91 11.64
C GLY A 98 9.47 -0.94 12.98
N LEU A 99 10.57 -1.68 13.09
CA LEU A 99 11.42 -1.72 14.28
C LEU A 99 12.87 -1.49 13.90
N LEU A 100 13.54 -0.57 14.60
CA LEU A 100 14.98 -0.42 14.56
C LEU A 100 15.60 -1.18 15.73
N VAL A 101 16.50 -2.11 15.43
CA VAL A 101 17.16 -2.95 16.42
C VAL A 101 18.67 -2.98 16.19
N PRO A 102 19.53 -3.22 17.21
CA PRO A 102 20.98 -3.30 17.02
C PRO A 102 21.40 -4.58 16.28
N ARG A 103 20.58 -5.63 16.35
CA ARG A 103 20.87 -6.95 15.75
C ARG A 103 19.62 -7.79 15.65
N LEU A 104 19.68 -8.83 14.81
CA LEU A 104 18.69 -9.91 14.76
C LEU A 104 19.25 -11.18 15.43
N GLY A 105 18.38 -11.97 16.03
CA GLY A 105 18.69 -13.32 16.49
C GLY A 105 18.91 -14.32 15.34
N LEU A 106 18.46 -13.97 14.13
CA LEU A 106 18.66 -14.77 12.92
C LEU A 106 20.13 -14.70 12.48
N LYS A 107 20.77 -15.85 12.38
CA LYS A 107 22.19 -15.95 11.98
C LYS A 107 22.32 -16.14 10.47
N ASN A 108 23.33 -15.51 9.89
CA ASN A 108 23.73 -15.82 8.52
C ASN A 108 24.58 -17.10 8.50
N GLU A 109 23.96 -18.21 8.12
CA GLU A 109 24.60 -19.53 7.98
C GLU A 109 25.03 -19.82 6.54
N THR A 110 24.96 -18.80 5.66
CA THR A 110 25.31 -18.94 4.23
C THR A 110 26.70 -18.42 3.94
N ALA A 111 27.20 -18.69 2.74
CA ALA A 111 28.45 -18.12 2.23
C ALA A 111 28.28 -16.67 1.71
N MET A 112 27.02 -16.14 1.66
CA MET A 112 26.74 -14.79 1.18
C MET A 112 27.14 -13.77 2.23
N LYS A 113 27.95 -12.79 1.82
CA LYS A 113 28.35 -11.69 2.70
C LYS A 113 27.27 -10.61 2.69
N THR A 114 26.84 -10.20 3.87
CA THR A 114 25.93 -9.07 4.10
C THR A 114 26.58 -8.04 5.00
N LEU A 115 26.09 -6.80 4.94
CA LEU A 115 26.52 -5.76 5.86
C LEU A 115 26.09 -6.13 7.29
N GLY A 116 26.98 -6.02 8.28
CA GLY A 116 26.69 -6.46 9.65
C GLY A 116 26.51 -7.97 9.83
N ASN A 117 26.82 -8.79 8.80
CA ASN A 117 26.65 -10.24 8.80
C ASN A 117 25.24 -10.72 9.16
N ILE A 118 24.21 -9.93 8.80
CA ILE A 118 22.81 -10.30 8.97
C ILE A 118 22.37 -11.39 7.99
N VAL A 119 21.32 -12.15 8.31
CA VAL A 119 20.72 -13.12 7.39
C VAL A 119 20.44 -12.48 6.03
N PRO A 120 20.82 -13.12 4.89
CA PRO A 120 20.85 -12.47 3.57
C PRO A 120 19.48 -12.35 2.88
N ASP A 121 18.39 -12.54 3.62
CA ASP A 121 17.04 -12.44 3.09
C ASP A 121 16.54 -11.00 3.14
N CYS A 122 16.00 -10.51 2.02
CA CYS A 122 15.28 -9.24 1.98
C CYS A 122 13.89 -9.38 2.57
N TRP A 123 13.30 -10.59 2.48
CA TRP A 123 11.91 -10.87 2.74
C TRP A 123 11.73 -12.30 3.27
N ILE A 124 11.10 -12.44 4.42
CA ILE A 124 10.86 -13.72 5.08
C ILE A 124 9.36 -13.91 5.29
N TYR A 125 8.79 -14.97 4.75
CA TYR A 125 7.42 -15.38 5.07
C TYR A 125 7.38 -16.16 6.38
N VAL A 126 6.47 -15.78 7.26
CA VAL A 126 6.29 -16.43 8.55
C VAL A 126 5.10 -17.38 8.47
N GLN A 127 5.36 -18.68 8.65
CA GLN A 127 4.34 -19.74 8.65
C GLN A 127 4.26 -20.43 10.01
N ASP A 128 4.50 -19.70 11.08
CA ASP A 128 4.44 -20.20 12.45
C ASP A 128 3.03 -19.97 13.02
N PRO A 129 2.26 -21.03 13.36
CA PRO A 129 0.90 -20.89 13.86
C PRO A 129 0.79 -20.21 15.24
N ARG A 130 1.92 -20.02 15.94
CA ARG A 130 1.98 -19.36 17.24
C ARG A 130 1.94 -17.83 17.14
N VAL A 131 2.11 -17.27 15.93
CA VAL A 131 2.18 -15.83 15.69
C VAL A 131 1.20 -15.40 14.61
N LYS A 132 0.78 -14.14 14.67
CA LYS A 132 -0.07 -13.48 13.65
C LYS A 132 0.76 -12.86 12.53
N LEU A 133 2.04 -12.64 12.77
CA LEU A 133 2.97 -12.04 11.81
C LEU A 133 3.00 -12.84 10.50
N GLY A 134 2.76 -12.17 9.38
CA GLY A 134 2.76 -12.81 8.07
C GLY A 134 4.10 -12.72 7.35
N ARG A 135 4.81 -11.59 7.48
CA ARG A 135 6.08 -11.34 6.76
C ARG A 135 7.00 -10.43 7.55
N ILE A 136 8.32 -10.68 7.40
CA ILE A 136 9.39 -9.78 7.86
C ILE A 136 10.11 -9.24 6.64
N GLN A 137 10.33 -7.94 6.57
CA GLN A 137 11.26 -7.31 5.62
C GLN A 137 12.51 -6.87 6.36
N ILE A 138 13.69 -7.04 5.74
CA ILE A 138 14.97 -6.57 6.24
C ILE A 138 15.46 -5.48 5.30
N PHE A 139 15.24 -4.23 5.66
CA PHE A 139 15.49 -3.10 4.77
C PHE A 139 16.98 -2.91 4.45
N ASN A 140 17.89 -3.25 5.35
CA ASN A 140 19.34 -3.22 5.10
C ASN A 140 19.74 -4.04 3.86
N ASN A 141 19.06 -5.18 3.63
CA ASN A 141 19.36 -6.06 2.50
C ASN A 141 18.73 -5.58 1.19
N TRP A 142 17.62 -4.81 1.25
CA TRP A 142 17.08 -4.15 0.08
C TRP A 142 17.99 -3.02 -0.39
N SER A 143 18.41 -2.14 0.52
CA SER A 143 19.40 -1.12 0.30
C SER A 143 19.96 -0.60 1.64
N PRO A 144 21.26 -0.65 1.88
CA PRO A 144 21.84 -0.13 3.12
C PRO A 144 21.65 1.38 3.28
N TYR A 145 21.41 2.10 2.19
CA TYR A 145 21.18 3.56 2.21
C TYR A 145 19.80 3.94 2.79
N MET A 146 18.91 2.98 3.01
CA MET A 146 17.63 3.21 3.69
C MET A 146 17.76 3.22 5.22
N VAL A 147 18.93 2.85 5.75
CA VAL A 147 19.21 2.79 7.19
C VAL A 147 20.33 3.75 7.53
N LYS A 148 20.16 4.58 8.56
CA LYS A 148 21.12 5.63 8.91
C LYS A 148 22.47 5.08 9.34
N ASP A 149 22.47 3.97 10.11
CA ASP A 149 23.66 3.27 10.58
C ASP A 149 23.53 1.77 10.29
N PRO A 150 23.73 1.36 9.02
CA PRO A 150 23.46 -0.01 8.60
C PRO A 150 24.51 -1.03 9.07
N GLU A 151 25.62 -0.58 9.61
CA GLU A 151 26.66 -1.46 10.17
C GLU A 151 26.33 -1.91 11.60
N HIS A 152 25.63 -1.07 12.36
CA HIS A 152 25.34 -1.30 13.78
C HIS A 152 23.84 -1.43 14.09
N THR A 153 22.97 -1.18 13.10
CA THR A 153 21.53 -1.30 13.29
C THR A 153 20.84 -2.00 12.13
N VAL A 154 19.73 -2.65 12.42
CA VAL A 154 18.88 -3.32 11.44
C VAL A 154 17.49 -2.71 11.51
N TRP A 155 16.97 -2.25 10.36
CA TRP A 155 15.60 -1.80 10.21
C TRP A 155 14.77 -2.92 9.61
N ILE A 156 13.75 -3.38 10.34
CA ILE A 156 12.84 -4.42 9.88
C ILE A 156 11.42 -3.91 9.78
N GLY A 157 10.67 -4.43 8.83
CA GLY A 157 9.23 -4.19 8.65
C GLY A 157 8.45 -5.47 8.87
N LEU A 158 7.42 -5.40 9.71
CA LEU A 158 6.59 -6.52 10.11
C LEU A 158 5.18 -6.32 9.53
N GLU A 159 4.71 -7.24 8.70
CA GLU A 159 3.43 -7.10 8.02
C GLU A 159 2.37 -8.03 8.63
N TYR A 160 1.28 -7.40 9.07
CA TYR A 160 0.11 -8.04 9.66
C TYR A 160 -1.09 -7.85 8.74
N PHE A 161 -1.58 -8.93 8.14
CA PHE A 161 -2.79 -8.89 7.33
C PHE A 161 -4.02 -8.75 8.23
N CYS A 162 -4.85 -7.77 7.92
CA CYS A 162 -6.05 -7.44 8.67
C CYS A 162 -7.10 -6.82 7.74
N ALA A 163 -8.24 -6.43 8.29
CA ALA A 163 -9.25 -5.64 7.61
C ALA A 163 -9.44 -4.29 8.32
N GLU A 164 -9.74 -3.24 7.56
CA GLU A 164 -10.11 -1.94 8.14
C GLU A 164 -11.24 -2.12 9.15
N GLY A 165 -11.03 -1.62 10.37
CA GLY A 165 -12.03 -1.68 11.44
C GLY A 165 -11.94 -2.91 12.35
N ASP A 166 -11.09 -3.90 12.05
CA ASP A 166 -10.87 -5.02 12.97
C ASP A 166 -10.09 -4.63 14.24
N SER A 167 -10.00 -5.53 15.20
CA SER A 167 -9.34 -5.26 16.49
C SER A 167 -7.86 -4.94 16.32
N PHE A 168 -7.16 -5.59 15.38
CA PHE A 168 -5.74 -5.34 15.14
C PHE A 168 -5.53 -4.01 14.43
N TRP A 169 -6.37 -3.69 13.43
CA TRP A 169 -6.36 -2.41 12.75
C TRP A 169 -6.55 -1.23 13.70
N ASN A 170 -7.48 -1.36 14.66
CA ASN A 170 -7.82 -0.31 15.62
C ASN A 170 -6.91 -0.28 16.86
N MET A 171 -6.01 -1.26 17.02
CA MET A 171 -5.09 -1.34 18.15
C MET A 171 -4.28 -0.04 18.27
N PRO A 172 -4.09 0.54 19.45
CA PRO A 172 -3.17 1.66 19.67
C PRO A 172 -1.75 1.34 19.20
N GLU A 173 -1.00 2.36 18.76
CA GLU A 173 0.34 2.14 18.17
C GLU A 173 1.30 1.47 19.13
N GLU A 174 1.30 1.91 20.40
CA GLU A 174 2.16 1.34 21.44
C GLU A 174 1.84 -0.13 21.72
N GLU A 175 0.54 -0.48 21.78
CA GLU A 175 0.09 -1.86 21.98
C GLU A 175 0.43 -2.74 20.76
N CYS A 176 0.25 -2.21 19.55
CA CYS A 176 0.60 -2.89 18.31
C CYS A 176 2.11 -3.18 18.24
N THR A 177 2.94 -2.20 18.61
CA THR A 177 4.39 -2.36 18.70
C THR A 177 4.77 -3.40 19.75
N ALA A 178 4.20 -3.33 20.95
CA ALA A 178 4.45 -4.30 22.01
C ALA A 178 4.04 -5.72 21.60
N PHE A 179 2.89 -5.85 20.92
CA PHE A 179 2.43 -7.12 20.37
C PHE A 179 3.45 -7.67 19.35
N ALA A 180 3.89 -6.85 18.39
CA ALA A 180 4.86 -7.23 17.38
C ALA A 180 6.19 -7.69 18.00
N VAL A 181 6.71 -6.95 18.98
CA VAL A 181 7.92 -7.33 19.71
C VAL A 181 7.74 -8.68 20.42
N SER A 182 6.58 -8.90 21.07
CA SER A 182 6.31 -10.17 21.75
C SER A 182 6.31 -11.38 20.82
N GLU A 183 5.86 -11.22 19.58
CA GLU A 183 5.89 -12.28 18.57
C GLU A 183 7.31 -12.56 18.08
N LEU A 184 8.11 -11.52 17.86
CA LEU A 184 9.52 -11.67 17.51
C LEU A 184 10.35 -12.33 18.61
N GLU A 185 10.03 -12.04 19.89
CA GLU A 185 10.64 -12.71 21.04
C GLU A 185 10.32 -14.21 21.05
N LYS A 186 9.06 -14.59 20.81
CA LYS A 186 8.64 -16.01 20.71
C LYS A 186 9.38 -16.76 19.62
N MET A 187 9.73 -16.07 18.53
CA MET A 187 10.48 -16.63 17.41
C MET A 187 12.01 -16.53 17.58
N GLY A 188 12.50 -15.87 18.62
CA GLY A 188 13.93 -15.66 18.84
C GLY A 188 14.58 -14.67 17.86
N VAL A 189 13.78 -13.83 17.18
CA VAL A 189 14.28 -12.89 16.16
C VAL A 189 14.80 -11.60 16.79
N VAL A 190 14.13 -11.10 17.83
CA VAL A 190 14.48 -9.87 18.56
C VAL A 190 14.27 -10.09 20.06
N GLN A 191 14.99 -9.37 20.89
CA GLN A 191 14.73 -9.28 22.32
C GLN A 191 14.06 -7.95 22.65
N LYS A 192 13.13 -7.94 23.59
CA LYS A 192 12.34 -6.75 23.95
C LYS A 192 13.20 -5.53 24.29
N GLY A 193 14.30 -5.73 24.97
CA GLY A 193 15.22 -4.66 25.36
C GLY A 193 16.05 -4.08 24.21
N ASP A 194 16.03 -4.70 23.03
CA ASP A 194 16.87 -4.31 21.89
C ASP A 194 16.15 -3.32 20.93
N VAL A 195 14.88 -2.98 21.14
CA VAL A 195 14.15 -2.05 20.27
C VAL A 195 14.57 -0.61 20.54
N LEU A 196 15.21 0.01 19.55
CA LEU A 196 15.73 1.39 19.61
C LEU A 196 14.68 2.42 19.17
N ALA A 197 13.87 2.08 18.17
CA ALA A 197 12.79 2.90 17.66
C ALA A 197 11.72 2.03 16.99
N SER A 198 10.50 2.55 16.91
CA SER A 198 9.39 1.90 16.22
C SER A 198 8.55 2.91 15.45
N HIS A 199 7.85 2.41 14.44
CA HIS A 199 6.88 3.17 13.67
C HIS A 199 5.79 2.24 13.15
N ARG A 200 4.55 2.70 13.08
CA ARG A 200 3.44 1.92 12.55
C ARG A 200 2.74 2.64 11.41
N GLU A 201 2.49 1.91 10.33
CA GLU A 201 1.68 2.35 9.21
C GLU A 201 0.47 1.43 8.98
N ARG A 202 -0.65 2.01 8.56
CA ARG A 202 -1.86 1.31 8.13
C ARG A 202 -2.04 1.50 6.64
N VAL A 203 -2.09 0.42 5.89
CA VAL A 203 -2.24 0.45 4.44
C VAL A 203 -3.61 -0.10 4.07
N LYS A 204 -4.51 0.81 3.68
CA LYS A 204 -5.85 0.46 3.18
C LYS A 204 -5.78 -0.02 1.75
N LYS A 205 -6.62 -1.00 1.41
CA LYS A 205 -6.79 -1.52 0.05
C LYS A 205 -5.45 -1.88 -0.60
N ALA A 206 -4.56 -2.49 0.20
CA ALA A 206 -3.22 -2.84 -0.24
C ALA A 206 -3.22 -3.85 -1.37
N TYR A 207 -4.13 -4.82 -1.29
CA TYR A 207 -4.28 -5.87 -2.30
C TYR A 207 -5.74 -6.07 -2.68
N PRO A 208 -6.09 -6.01 -3.99
CA PRO A 208 -7.36 -6.54 -4.48
C PRO A 208 -7.48 -8.03 -4.11
N ALA A 209 -8.66 -8.48 -3.72
CA ALA A 209 -8.93 -9.88 -3.46
C ALA A 209 -9.95 -10.42 -4.48
N TYR A 210 -9.92 -11.74 -4.73
CA TYR A 210 -10.59 -12.36 -5.87
C TYR A 210 -11.67 -13.33 -5.42
N PHE A 211 -12.59 -12.83 -4.58
CA PHE A 211 -13.77 -13.56 -4.09
C PHE A 211 -14.98 -12.63 -4.06
N ASP A 212 -16.13 -13.10 -3.58
CA ASP A 212 -17.39 -12.37 -3.54
C ASP A 212 -17.78 -11.80 -4.92
N THR A 213 -18.03 -10.50 -5.02
CA THR A 213 -18.50 -9.86 -6.26
C THR A 213 -17.44 -9.79 -7.37
N TYR A 214 -16.20 -10.23 -7.11
CA TYR A 214 -15.16 -10.26 -8.14
C TYR A 214 -15.52 -11.14 -9.35
N GLU A 215 -16.34 -12.19 -9.16
CA GLU A 215 -16.82 -13.02 -10.28
C GLU A 215 -17.60 -12.25 -11.35
N HIS A 216 -18.10 -11.05 -10.99
CA HIS A 216 -18.82 -10.13 -11.88
C HIS A 216 -17.96 -8.93 -12.32
N MET A 217 -16.63 -9.02 -12.19
CA MET A 217 -15.74 -7.90 -12.54
C MET A 217 -15.88 -7.47 -14.01
N ASP A 218 -16.20 -8.39 -14.90
CA ASP A 218 -16.42 -8.10 -16.32
C ASP A 218 -17.59 -7.14 -16.58
N GLU A 219 -18.65 -7.19 -15.75
CA GLU A 219 -19.77 -6.25 -15.82
C GLU A 219 -19.29 -4.83 -15.48
N ILE A 220 -18.46 -4.69 -14.44
CA ILE A 220 -17.92 -3.39 -14.01
C ILE A 220 -16.97 -2.84 -15.08
N VAL A 221 -16.05 -3.67 -15.60
CA VAL A 221 -15.10 -3.29 -16.65
C VAL A 221 -15.84 -2.85 -17.91
N SER A 222 -16.86 -3.60 -18.33
CA SER A 222 -17.69 -3.26 -19.51
C SER A 222 -18.38 -1.90 -19.34
N PHE A 223 -18.92 -1.62 -18.17
CA PHE A 223 -19.52 -0.32 -17.86
C PHE A 223 -18.49 0.81 -17.91
N LEU A 224 -17.34 0.66 -17.27
CA LEU A 224 -16.29 1.69 -17.24
C LEU A 224 -15.69 1.94 -18.63
N ASN A 225 -15.52 0.90 -19.44
CA ASN A 225 -15.05 1.01 -20.82
C ASN A 225 -16.09 1.64 -21.78
N GLY A 226 -17.34 1.80 -21.34
CA GLY A 226 -18.36 2.56 -22.05
C GLY A 226 -18.15 4.07 -22.06
N PHE A 227 -17.26 4.60 -21.22
CA PHE A 227 -16.91 6.02 -21.24
C PHE A 227 -15.80 6.29 -22.25
N GLU A 228 -16.03 7.23 -23.16
CA GLU A 228 -15.09 7.52 -24.26
C GLU A 228 -13.72 8.05 -23.83
N ASN A 229 -13.64 8.64 -22.63
CA ASN A 229 -12.46 9.37 -22.17
C ASN A 229 -11.99 8.97 -20.76
N LEU A 230 -12.44 7.82 -20.26
CA LEU A 230 -12.01 7.27 -18.96
C LEU A 230 -11.17 6.01 -19.16
N TYR A 231 -9.99 5.99 -18.57
CA TYR A 231 -9.06 4.86 -18.62
C TYR A 231 -8.69 4.44 -17.21
N CYS A 232 -9.02 3.20 -16.82
CA CYS A 232 -8.65 2.63 -15.53
C CYS A 232 -7.33 1.88 -15.64
N VAL A 233 -6.34 2.25 -14.84
CA VAL A 233 -4.96 1.71 -14.91
C VAL A 233 -4.44 1.28 -13.54
N GLY A 234 -3.44 0.40 -13.55
CA GLY A 234 -2.75 -0.05 -12.36
C GLY A 234 -3.57 -1.03 -11.50
N ARG A 235 -2.95 -1.50 -10.44
CA ARG A 235 -3.48 -2.53 -9.54
C ARG A 235 -4.90 -2.22 -9.05
N ASN A 236 -5.09 -1.04 -8.50
CA ASN A 236 -6.36 -0.65 -7.90
C ASN A 236 -7.40 -0.23 -8.93
N GLY A 237 -6.99 0.44 -10.03
CA GLY A 237 -7.89 0.85 -11.10
C GLY A 237 -8.42 -0.30 -11.94
N GLN A 238 -7.73 -1.44 -11.95
CA GLN A 238 -8.17 -2.66 -12.64
C GLN A 238 -8.60 -3.78 -11.68
N HIS A 239 -8.52 -3.57 -10.40
CA HIS A 239 -8.76 -4.58 -9.37
C HIS A 239 -7.97 -5.88 -9.63
N ARG A 240 -6.69 -5.76 -9.98
CA ARG A 240 -5.78 -6.88 -10.27
C ARG A 240 -4.49 -6.70 -9.49
N TYR A 241 -3.89 -7.83 -9.09
CA TYR A 241 -2.64 -7.80 -8.32
C TYR A 241 -1.46 -7.27 -9.15
N ASN A 242 -1.33 -7.72 -10.37
CA ASN A 242 -0.31 -7.32 -11.37
C ASN A 242 -0.96 -7.24 -12.75
#